data_10bdd3a4ebae56056db270487c50c8f9
#
_entry.id   10bdd3a4ebae56056db270487c50c8f9
#
_cell.length_a   1.000
_cell.length_b   1.000
_cell.length_c   1.000
_cell.angle_alpha   90.00
_cell.angle_beta   90.00
_cell.angle_gamma   90.00
#
_symmetry.space_group_name_H-M   'P 1'
#
loop_
_entity.id
_entity.type
_entity.pdbx_description
1 polymer ?
#
loop_
_entity_poly.entity_id
_entity_poly.type
_entity_poly.pdbx_seq_one_letter_code
_entity_poly.pdbx_strand_id
1 'polypeptide(L)'
;MIVLLLYLRYKLSYMKNLIANIKIQVNPKTYVKDPETSTLGKNIIQHSIILIDEIGFEEFTFKKLKEKIGSNESSIYRYFENKHKLLVYLSSWYWAWIEYRMVFSTANIENKFEKLKKAICIVTETIQDD
;
A
#
# COMPACT_ATOMS: atom_id res chain seq x y z
N MET A 1 10.04 5.03 -7.20
CA MET A 1 9.74 4.43 -5.89
C MET A 1 9.36 5.46 -4.84
N ILE A 2 10.07 6.59 -4.74
CA ILE A 2 9.72 7.72 -3.85
C ILE A 2 8.30 8.25 -4.16
N VAL A 3 7.98 8.43 -5.43
CA VAL A 3 6.63 8.85 -5.89
C VAL A 3 5.55 7.85 -5.48
N LEU A 4 5.84 6.54 -5.53
CA LEU A 4 4.93 5.49 -5.09
C LEU A 4 4.66 5.57 -3.59
N LEU A 5 5.69 5.82 -2.80
CA LEU A 5 5.59 5.90 -1.33
C LEU A 5 4.90 7.20 -0.88
N LEU A 6 5.19 8.34 -1.53
CA LEU A 6 4.48 9.61 -1.33
C LEU A 6 2.99 9.46 -1.68
N TYR A 7 2.70 8.77 -2.79
CA TYR A 7 1.34 8.47 -3.19
C TYR A 7 0.62 7.56 -2.18
N LEU A 8 1.29 6.52 -1.68
CA LEU A 8 0.74 5.65 -0.63
C LEU A 8 0.44 6.43 0.66
N ARG A 9 1.30 7.37 1.05
CA ARG A 9 1.09 8.21 2.24
C ARG A 9 -0.14 9.12 2.10
N TYR A 10 -0.24 9.87 1.02
CA TYR A 10 -1.38 10.76 0.77
C TYR A 10 -2.70 9.98 0.71
N LYS A 11 -2.71 8.88 -0.04
CA LYS A 11 -3.90 8.03 -0.18
C LYS A 11 -4.22 7.22 1.08
N LEU A 12 -3.28 6.99 1.98
CA LEU A 12 -3.59 6.28 3.24
C LEU A 12 -4.57 7.07 4.11
N SER A 13 -4.48 8.40 4.13
CA SER A 13 -5.45 9.25 4.82
C SER A 13 -6.83 9.18 4.17
N TYR A 14 -6.90 9.22 2.84
CA TYR A 14 -8.15 9.08 2.08
C TYR A 14 -8.67 7.64 2.10
N MET A 15 -7.77 6.67 2.09
CA MET A 15 -8.06 5.24 2.04
C MET A 15 -8.52 4.65 3.37
N LYS A 16 -8.25 5.30 4.52
CA LYS A 16 -8.77 4.83 5.82
C LYS A 16 -10.29 4.60 5.80
N ASN A 17 -11.02 5.39 5.02
CA ASN A 17 -12.47 5.26 4.89
C ASN A 17 -12.90 4.26 3.80
N LEU A 18 -12.06 4.02 2.78
CA LEU A 18 -12.36 3.09 1.68
C LEU A 18 -11.84 1.67 1.95
N ILE A 19 -10.70 1.52 2.63
CA ILE A 19 -10.09 0.23 3.00
C ILE A 19 -10.97 -0.55 3.97
N ALA A 20 -11.81 0.12 4.78
CA ALA A 20 -12.72 -0.56 5.70
C ALA A 20 -13.66 -1.58 5.00
N ASN A 21 -13.90 -1.41 3.69
CA ASN A 21 -14.87 -2.21 2.93
C ASN A 21 -14.30 -2.97 1.71
N ILE A 22 -13.02 -2.80 1.36
CA ILE A 22 -12.42 -3.43 0.19
C ILE A 22 -11.20 -4.24 0.62
N LYS A 23 -11.30 -5.56 0.46
CA LYS A 23 -10.16 -6.45 0.69
C LYS A 23 -9.33 -6.57 -0.59
N ILE A 24 -8.19 -5.88 -0.64
CA ILE A 24 -7.20 -6.04 -1.70
C ILE A 24 -6.42 -7.33 -1.45
N GLN A 25 -6.50 -8.28 -2.39
CA GLN A 25 -5.73 -9.52 -2.29
C GLN A 25 -4.31 -9.31 -2.85
N VAL A 26 -3.33 -9.60 -2.02
CA VAL A 26 -1.91 -9.63 -2.40
C VAL A 26 -1.43 -11.07 -2.43
N ASN A 27 -0.46 -11.37 -3.31
CA ASN A 27 0.10 -12.72 -3.41
C ASN A 27 0.60 -13.22 -2.04
N PRO A 28 0.12 -14.37 -1.55
CA PRO A 28 0.51 -14.92 -0.23
C PRO A 28 1.99 -15.19 -0.06
N LYS A 29 2.77 -15.27 -1.15
CA LYS A 29 4.23 -15.43 -1.09
C LYS A 29 4.97 -14.19 -0.60
N THR A 30 4.29 -13.06 -0.45
CA THR A 30 4.89 -11.79 -0.01
C THR A 30 4.89 -11.62 1.50
N TYR A 31 4.11 -12.41 2.23
CA TYR A 31 3.99 -12.34 3.68
C TYR A 31 3.98 -13.74 4.32
N VAL A 32 4.28 -13.80 5.60
CA VAL A 32 4.21 -15.03 6.43
C VAL A 32 2.80 -15.18 7.01
N LYS A 33 2.26 -14.09 7.55
CA LYS A 33 0.89 -13.98 8.05
C LYS A 33 0.23 -12.78 7.38
N ASP A 34 -1.03 -12.93 6.95
CA ASP A 34 -1.78 -11.85 6.31
C ASP A 34 -1.93 -10.64 7.28
N PRO A 35 -1.30 -9.50 6.97
CA PRO A 35 -1.35 -8.34 7.84
C PRO A 35 -2.73 -7.69 7.94
N GLU A 36 -3.60 -7.92 6.97
CA GLU A 36 -4.97 -7.38 6.97
C GLU A 36 -5.86 -8.02 8.04
N THR A 37 -5.45 -9.17 8.58
CA THR A 37 -6.26 -9.95 9.54
C THR A 37 -6.18 -9.45 10.98
N SER A 38 -5.32 -8.46 11.27
CA SER A 38 -5.12 -7.99 12.65
C SER A 38 -4.79 -6.50 12.72
N THR A 39 -5.09 -5.89 13.86
CA THR A 39 -4.74 -4.49 14.16
C THR A 39 -3.22 -4.28 14.08
N LEU A 40 -2.43 -5.20 14.63
CA LEU A 40 -0.96 -5.11 14.58
C LEU A 40 -0.44 -5.17 13.13
N GLY A 41 -0.98 -6.08 12.30
CA GLY A 41 -0.61 -6.17 10.88
C GLY A 41 -0.91 -4.88 10.12
N LYS A 42 -2.09 -4.30 10.33
CA LYS A 42 -2.48 -3.02 9.74
C LYS A 42 -1.56 -1.88 10.21
N ASN A 43 -1.19 -1.83 11.49
CA ASN A 43 -0.25 -0.86 12.02
C ASN A 43 1.15 -1.03 11.42
N ILE A 44 1.62 -2.26 11.21
CA ILE A 44 2.89 -2.54 10.53
C ILE A 44 2.86 -1.93 9.12
N ILE A 45 1.83 -2.18 8.33
CA ILE A 45 1.69 -1.62 6.98
C ILE A 45 1.70 -0.09 7.01
N GLN A 46 0.81 0.51 7.82
CA GLN A 46 0.65 1.96 7.88
C GLN A 46 1.95 2.67 8.30
N HIS A 47 2.57 2.22 9.38
CA HIS A 47 3.77 2.86 9.89
C HIS A 47 5.02 2.56 9.06
N SER A 48 5.06 1.44 8.33
CA SER A 48 6.12 1.18 7.37
C SER A 48 6.12 2.20 6.24
N ILE A 49 4.95 2.50 5.68
CA ILE A 49 4.82 3.50 4.61
C ILE A 49 5.27 4.87 5.11
N ILE A 50 4.79 5.29 6.29
CA ILE A 50 5.16 6.57 6.89
C ILE A 50 6.68 6.64 7.14
N LEU A 51 7.25 5.61 7.74
CA LEU A 51 8.67 5.58 8.09
C LEU A 51 9.57 5.54 6.85
N ILE A 52 9.21 4.75 5.83
CA ILE A 52 9.96 4.71 4.58
C ILE A 52 9.90 6.07 3.86
N ASP A 53 8.78 6.77 3.92
CA ASP A 53 8.65 8.12 3.39
C ASP A 53 9.52 9.14 4.15
N GLU A 54 9.60 9.02 5.49
CA GLU A 54 10.38 9.93 6.34
C GLU A 54 11.90 9.74 6.18
N ILE A 55 12.39 8.51 6.13
CA ILE A 55 13.83 8.21 6.20
C ILE A 55 14.41 7.46 4.99
N GLY A 56 13.56 7.09 4.02
CA GLY A 56 13.95 6.27 2.88
C GLY A 56 14.04 4.77 3.19
N PHE A 57 13.96 3.95 2.12
CA PHE A 57 13.95 2.49 2.26
C PHE A 57 15.29 1.92 2.76
N GLU A 58 16.42 2.54 2.37
CA GLU A 58 17.74 2.08 2.80
C GLU A 58 17.89 2.15 4.32
N GLU A 59 17.46 3.26 4.91
CA GLU A 59 17.50 3.50 6.34
C GLU A 59 16.38 2.81 7.13
N PHE A 60 15.35 2.32 6.46
CA PHE A 60 14.25 1.59 7.06
C PHE A 60 14.70 0.24 7.62
N THR A 61 14.36 -0.04 8.88
CA THR A 61 14.60 -1.33 9.55
C THR A 61 13.41 -1.71 10.41
N PHE A 62 13.23 -3.01 10.68
CA PHE A 62 12.21 -3.47 11.62
C PHE A 62 12.46 -3.00 13.06
N LYS A 63 13.72 -2.73 13.42
CA LYS A 63 14.06 -2.13 14.69
C LYS A 63 13.49 -0.71 14.83
N LYS A 64 13.64 0.13 13.80
CA LYS A 64 13.04 1.48 13.78
C LYS A 64 11.53 1.41 13.76
N LEU A 65 10.97 0.48 12.98
CA LEU A 65 9.52 0.28 12.88
C LEU A 65 8.89 -0.12 14.22
N LYS A 66 9.50 -1.06 14.97
CA LYS A 66 8.97 -1.47 16.28
C LYS A 66 8.87 -0.31 17.27
N GLU A 67 9.82 0.62 17.23
CA GLU A 67 9.82 1.82 18.07
C GLU A 67 8.63 2.73 17.74
N LYS A 68 8.33 2.90 16.43
CA LYS A 68 7.19 3.69 15.98
C LYS A 68 5.83 3.08 16.38
N ILE A 69 5.70 1.76 16.32
CA ILE A 69 4.42 1.07 16.60
C ILE A 69 4.25 0.61 18.04
N GLY A 70 5.28 0.79 18.89
CA GLY A 70 5.25 0.35 20.28
C GLY A 70 5.14 -1.18 20.44
N SER A 71 5.80 -1.95 19.57
CA SER A 71 5.79 -3.40 19.56
C SER A 71 7.19 -3.98 19.67
N ASN A 72 7.33 -5.30 19.64
CA ASN A 72 8.63 -5.95 19.54
C ASN A 72 8.93 -6.39 18.10
N GLU A 73 10.21 -6.51 17.79
CA GLU A 73 10.66 -6.84 16.43
C GLU A 73 10.23 -8.25 15.99
N SER A 74 10.21 -9.21 16.91
CA SER A 74 9.75 -10.58 16.63
C SER A 74 8.26 -10.63 16.20
N SER A 75 7.45 -9.71 16.68
CA SER A 75 6.06 -9.58 16.23
C SER A 75 5.96 -9.13 14.78
N ILE A 76 6.89 -8.30 14.29
CA ILE A 76 6.94 -7.88 12.90
C ILE A 76 7.35 -9.05 11.99
N TYR A 77 8.36 -9.84 12.40
CA TYR A 77 8.80 -11.02 11.68
C TYR A 77 7.72 -12.11 11.53
N ARG A 78 6.68 -12.10 12.36
CA ARG A 78 5.51 -12.96 12.15
C ARG A 78 4.72 -12.63 10.90
N TYR A 79 4.82 -11.41 10.39
CA TYR A 79 4.11 -10.95 9.19
C TYR A 79 5.00 -10.92 7.96
N PHE A 80 6.24 -10.50 8.11
CA PHE A 80 7.18 -10.36 7.00
C PHE A 80 8.55 -10.93 7.35
N GLU A 81 9.06 -11.77 6.47
CA GLU A 81 10.37 -12.41 6.62
C GLU A 81 11.51 -11.39 6.69
N ASN A 82 11.41 -10.31 5.89
CA ASN A 82 12.38 -9.23 5.86
C ASN A 82 11.77 -7.95 5.25
N LYS A 83 12.53 -6.85 5.30
CA LYS A 83 12.06 -5.56 4.77
C LYS A 83 11.78 -5.57 3.26
N HIS A 84 12.48 -6.39 2.48
CA HIS A 84 12.23 -6.51 1.05
C HIS A 84 10.89 -7.19 0.75
N LYS A 85 10.53 -8.23 1.50
CA LYS A 85 9.22 -8.87 1.42
C LYS A 85 8.09 -7.89 1.77
N LEU A 86 8.28 -7.08 2.80
CA LEU A 86 7.37 -5.98 3.13
C LEU A 86 7.24 -5.00 1.97
N LEU A 87 8.33 -4.55 1.35
CA LEU A 87 8.30 -3.63 0.21
C LEU A 87 7.56 -4.24 -0.99
N VAL A 88 7.81 -5.51 -1.30
CA VAL A 88 7.10 -6.24 -2.38
C VAL A 88 5.61 -6.32 -2.07
N TYR A 89 5.23 -6.57 -0.82
CA TYR A 89 3.84 -6.54 -0.38
C TYR A 89 3.20 -5.16 -0.61
N LEU A 90 3.85 -4.08 -0.16
CA LEU A 90 3.34 -2.72 -0.31
C LEU A 90 3.15 -2.34 -1.79
N SER A 91 4.14 -2.68 -2.63
CA SER A 91 4.08 -2.43 -4.08
C SER A 91 2.96 -3.24 -4.75
N SER A 92 2.83 -4.52 -4.41
CA SER A 92 1.79 -5.39 -4.95
C SER A 92 0.39 -4.93 -4.53
N TRP A 93 0.24 -4.52 -3.28
CA TRP A 93 -1.00 -3.96 -2.77
C TRP A 93 -1.41 -2.69 -3.51
N TYR A 94 -0.45 -1.79 -3.75
CA TYR A 94 -0.68 -0.56 -4.51
C TYR A 94 -1.18 -0.85 -5.93
N TRP A 95 -0.51 -1.74 -6.66
CA TRP A 95 -0.90 -2.07 -8.04
C TRP A 95 -2.25 -2.79 -8.10
N ALA A 96 -2.54 -3.68 -7.18
CA ALA A 96 -3.85 -4.33 -7.08
C ALA A 96 -4.96 -3.31 -6.78
N TRP A 97 -4.67 -2.28 -5.98
CA TRP A 97 -5.61 -1.19 -5.74
C TRP A 97 -5.82 -0.30 -6.98
N ILE A 98 -4.77 0.01 -7.75
CA ILE A 98 -4.89 0.71 -9.04
C ILE A 98 -5.76 -0.08 -10.01
N GLU A 99 -5.52 -1.39 -10.13
CA GLU A 99 -6.34 -2.29 -10.95
C GLU A 99 -7.81 -2.24 -10.54
N TYR A 100 -8.09 -2.36 -9.26
CA TYR A 100 -9.45 -2.22 -8.73
C TYR A 100 -10.09 -0.88 -9.12
N ARG A 101 -9.38 0.23 -8.95
CA ARG A 101 -9.86 1.55 -9.36
C ARG A 101 -10.16 1.63 -10.85
N MET A 102 -9.28 1.10 -11.70
CA MET A 102 -9.48 1.09 -13.15
C MET A 102 -10.74 0.32 -13.54
N VAL A 103 -10.89 -0.89 -13.03
CA VAL A 103 -12.05 -1.74 -13.33
C VAL A 103 -13.34 -1.05 -12.88
N PHE A 104 -13.39 -0.57 -11.64
CA PHE A 104 -14.58 0.08 -11.10
C PHE A 104 -14.93 1.38 -11.83
N SER A 105 -13.94 2.24 -12.08
CA SER A 105 -14.16 3.55 -12.71
C SER A 105 -14.47 3.47 -14.22
N THR A 106 -14.19 2.35 -14.86
CA THR A 106 -14.43 2.15 -16.30
C THR A 106 -15.59 1.21 -16.60
N ALA A 107 -16.22 0.62 -15.57
CA ALA A 107 -17.26 -0.40 -15.72
C ALA A 107 -18.46 0.04 -16.59
N ASN A 108 -18.88 1.31 -16.44
CA ASN A 108 -20.04 1.87 -17.14
C ASN A 108 -19.67 2.69 -18.39
N ILE A 109 -18.42 2.63 -18.85
CA ILE A 109 -17.98 3.35 -20.05
C ILE A 109 -18.01 2.37 -21.24
N GLU A 110 -18.96 2.58 -22.16
CA GLU A 110 -19.11 1.75 -23.36
C GLU A 110 -18.12 2.10 -24.46
N ASN A 111 -17.82 3.39 -24.64
CA ASN A 111 -16.88 3.86 -25.66
C ASN A 111 -15.45 3.43 -25.29
N LYS A 112 -14.84 2.61 -26.16
CA LYS A 112 -13.50 2.04 -25.92
C LYS A 112 -12.40 3.10 -25.78
N PHE A 113 -12.49 4.21 -26.53
CA PHE A 113 -11.53 5.29 -26.48
C PHE A 113 -11.62 6.06 -25.14
N GLU A 114 -12.83 6.41 -24.72
CA GLU A 114 -13.06 7.07 -23.43
C GLU A 114 -12.68 6.14 -22.27
N LYS A 115 -12.93 4.85 -22.39
CA LYS A 115 -12.51 3.84 -21.40
C LYS A 115 -11.00 3.79 -21.26
N LEU A 116 -10.26 3.76 -22.37
CA LEU A 116 -8.81 3.79 -22.40
C LEU A 116 -8.26 5.09 -21.80
N LYS A 117 -8.81 6.24 -22.21
CA LYS A 117 -8.44 7.56 -21.69
C LYS A 117 -8.61 7.63 -20.16
N LYS A 118 -9.74 7.16 -19.63
CA LYS A 118 -10.00 7.10 -18.19
C LYS A 118 -8.99 6.21 -17.46
N ALA A 119 -8.70 5.02 -18.02
CA ALA A 119 -7.71 4.10 -17.46
C ALA A 119 -6.31 4.73 -17.40
N ILE A 120 -5.88 5.39 -18.48
CA ILE A 120 -4.59 6.12 -18.51
C ILE A 120 -4.57 7.23 -17.46
N CYS A 121 -5.63 8.02 -17.32
CA CYS A 121 -5.73 9.05 -16.28
C CYS A 121 -5.53 8.47 -14.88
N ILE A 122 -6.16 7.33 -14.58
CA ILE A 122 -6.05 6.68 -13.25
C ILE A 122 -4.61 6.24 -12.94
N VAL A 123 -3.92 5.66 -13.93
CA VAL A 123 -2.54 5.18 -13.76
C VAL A 123 -1.54 6.34 -13.66
N THR A 124 -1.79 7.42 -14.40
CA THR A 124 -0.89 8.58 -14.51
C THR A 124 -1.32 9.76 -13.63
N GLU A 125 -2.38 9.61 -12.83
CA GLU A 125 -2.88 10.64 -11.94
C GLU A 125 -1.76 11.08 -10.98
N THR A 126 -1.17 12.22 -11.29
CA THR A 126 -0.21 12.87 -10.41
C THR A 126 -0.98 13.49 -9.25
N ILE A 127 -0.50 13.28 -8.05
CA ILE A 127 -1.05 13.93 -6.87
C ILE A 127 -0.71 15.41 -7.01
N GLN A 128 -1.71 16.24 -7.13
CA GLN A 128 -1.54 17.67 -6.93
C GLN A 128 -1.73 17.91 -5.43
N ASP A 129 -0.68 18.41 -4.80
CA ASP A 129 -0.77 18.98 -3.46
C ASP A 129 -1.55 20.29 -3.59
N ASP A 130 -2.79 20.31 -3.10
CA ASP A 130 -3.53 21.54 -2.83
C ASP A 130 -3.21 22.01 -1.42
#